data_2d1c4ca124420dc5bec3c522df3c768e
#
_entry.id   2d1c4ca124420dc5bec3c522df3c768e
#
_cell.length_a   1.000
_cell.length_b   1.000
_cell.length_c   1.000
_cell.angle_alpha   90.00
_cell.angle_beta   90.00
_cell.angle_gamma   90.00
#
_symmetry.space_group_name_H-M   'P 1'
#
loop_
_entity.id
_entity.type
_entity.pdbx_description
1 polymer ?
#
loop_
_entity_poly.entity_id
_entity_poly.type
_entity_poly.pdbx_seq_one_letter_code
_entity_poly.pdbx_strand_id
1 'polypeptide(L)'
;MDTSSLMEQILSRDNLNAAYLQVVRNKGAAGVDGMTVEELGAYLSENGEIIREQLRTRKYKPQPVRRVEIPKPDGGKRNLGVPTVVDRFVQQAVAQVLTPIFEEQFHDHSYGFRPNRCAQQAVLKALEMMNDGHSWIVDIDLAKFFDTVDHDKLMTIFGRTIKDGDVISVVRKFLVSGVMIDDEYEDTVVGTPQGGLCRYPHNPPYVEFYVMPS
;
A
#
# COMPACT_ATOMS: atom_id res chain seq x y z
N MET A 1 2.12 17.58 -13.41
CA MET A 1 0.79 16.98 -13.61
C MET A 1 -0.23 17.72 -12.76
N ASP A 2 -1.41 17.97 -13.29
CA ASP A 2 -2.52 18.48 -12.48
C ASP A 2 -3.07 17.32 -11.63
N THR A 3 -2.87 17.40 -10.32
CA THR A 3 -3.29 16.35 -9.37
C THR A 3 -4.67 16.64 -8.76
N SER A 4 -5.32 17.74 -9.18
CA SER A 4 -6.62 18.16 -8.62
C SER A 4 -7.79 17.23 -8.95
N SER A 5 -7.62 16.36 -9.94
CA SER A 5 -8.65 15.42 -10.40
C SER A 5 -8.31 13.94 -10.17
N LEU A 6 -7.37 13.63 -9.26
CA LEU A 6 -6.91 12.24 -9.05
C LEU A 6 -8.03 11.33 -8.53
N MET A 7 -8.92 11.83 -7.68
CA MET A 7 -10.05 11.04 -7.20
C MET A 7 -10.94 10.57 -8.36
N GLU A 8 -11.22 11.43 -9.35
CA GLU A 8 -12.03 11.01 -10.51
C GLU A 8 -11.29 9.98 -11.40
N GLN A 9 -9.95 10.07 -11.49
CA GLN A 9 -9.16 9.04 -12.17
C GLN A 9 -9.24 7.70 -11.41
N ILE A 10 -9.13 7.73 -10.07
CA ILE A 10 -9.27 6.55 -9.21
C ILE A 10 -10.65 5.92 -9.41
N LEU A 11 -11.71 6.73 -9.48
CA LEU A 11 -13.10 6.30 -9.62
C LEU A 11 -13.50 6.01 -11.07
N SER A 12 -12.61 6.18 -12.04
CA SER A 12 -12.91 5.85 -13.44
C SER A 12 -13.23 4.36 -13.60
N ARG A 13 -14.13 4.05 -14.53
CA ARG A 13 -14.58 2.67 -14.78
C ARG A 13 -13.41 1.75 -15.13
N ASP A 14 -12.50 2.23 -15.97
CA ASP A 14 -11.37 1.43 -16.44
C ASP A 14 -10.41 1.11 -15.30
N ASN A 15 -10.10 2.10 -14.43
CA ASN A 15 -9.26 1.91 -13.26
C ASN A 15 -9.89 0.96 -12.24
N LEU A 16 -11.19 1.11 -11.96
CA LEU A 16 -11.90 0.23 -11.05
C LEU A 16 -11.98 -1.21 -11.58
N ASN A 17 -12.21 -1.40 -12.88
CA ASN A 17 -12.18 -2.72 -13.50
C ASN A 17 -10.79 -3.36 -13.41
N ALA A 18 -9.73 -2.59 -13.67
CA ALA A 18 -8.36 -3.07 -13.53
C ALA A 18 -8.05 -3.45 -12.06
N ALA A 19 -8.50 -2.65 -11.10
CA ALA A 19 -8.34 -2.96 -9.67
C ALA A 19 -9.08 -4.24 -9.26
N TYR A 20 -10.31 -4.42 -9.72
CA TYR A 20 -11.07 -5.64 -9.50
C TYR A 20 -10.33 -6.87 -10.03
N LEU A 21 -9.92 -6.84 -11.30
CA LEU A 21 -9.19 -7.95 -11.93
C LEU A 21 -7.88 -8.26 -11.18
N GLN A 22 -7.17 -7.24 -10.73
CA GLN A 22 -5.93 -7.42 -9.98
C GLN A 22 -6.19 -8.09 -8.62
N VAL A 23 -7.23 -7.67 -7.88
CA VAL A 23 -7.58 -8.27 -6.58
C VAL A 23 -8.01 -9.73 -6.76
N VAL A 24 -8.84 -10.03 -7.76
CA VAL A 24 -9.27 -11.40 -8.08
C VAL A 24 -8.07 -12.27 -8.47
N ARG A 25 -7.19 -11.77 -9.30
CA ARG A 25 -5.96 -12.48 -9.72
C ARG A 25 -5.04 -12.79 -8.55
N ASN A 26 -4.91 -11.83 -7.64
CA ASN A 26 -4.01 -11.97 -6.48
C ASN A 26 -4.56 -12.93 -5.42
N LYS A 27 -5.85 -13.22 -5.42
CA LYS A 27 -6.50 -14.05 -4.40
C LYS A 27 -6.25 -13.49 -2.99
N GLY A 28 -6.15 -14.36 -2.00
CA GLY A 28 -5.80 -14.00 -0.63
C GLY A 28 -6.92 -14.28 0.35
N ALA A 29 -6.58 -14.24 1.64
CA ALA A 29 -7.50 -14.55 2.73
C ALA A 29 -8.57 -13.47 2.91
N ALA A 30 -9.71 -13.83 3.50
CA ALA A 30 -10.75 -12.91 3.92
C ALA A 30 -10.26 -11.98 5.05
N GLY A 31 -10.79 -10.76 5.09
CA GLY A 31 -10.57 -9.81 6.17
C GLY A 31 -11.40 -10.13 7.42
N VAL A 32 -11.72 -9.10 8.20
CA VAL A 32 -12.56 -9.19 9.41
C VAL A 32 -14.02 -9.51 9.11
N ASP A 33 -14.50 -9.19 7.90
CA ASP A 33 -15.87 -9.44 7.45
C ASP A 33 -16.11 -10.86 6.93
N GLY A 34 -15.05 -11.66 6.79
CA GLY A 34 -15.13 -13.01 6.28
C GLY A 34 -15.38 -13.11 4.75
N MET A 35 -15.55 -11.99 4.05
CA MET A 35 -15.80 -11.96 2.60
C MET A 35 -14.62 -12.54 1.83
N THR A 36 -14.90 -13.43 0.89
CA THR A 36 -13.91 -14.02 0.00
C THR A 36 -13.73 -13.20 -1.28
N VAL A 37 -12.65 -13.45 -2.02
CA VAL A 37 -12.38 -12.76 -3.29
C VAL A 37 -13.41 -13.11 -4.35
N GLU A 38 -13.95 -14.32 -4.32
CA GLU A 38 -14.96 -14.82 -5.24
C GLU A 38 -16.29 -14.05 -5.11
N GLU A 39 -16.62 -13.57 -3.93
CA GLU A 39 -17.84 -12.81 -3.63
C GLU A 39 -17.74 -11.33 -4.05
N LEU A 40 -16.52 -10.82 -4.28
CA LEU A 40 -16.29 -9.40 -4.59
C LEU A 40 -17.08 -8.93 -5.80
N GLY A 41 -17.18 -9.75 -6.85
CA GLY A 41 -17.88 -9.38 -8.09
C GLY A 41 -19.37 -9.13 -7.87
N ALA A 42 -20.04 -10.04 -7.17
CA ALA A 42 -21.46 -9.89 -6.82
C ALA A 42 -21.67 -8.67 -5.90
N TYR A 43 -20.83 -8.51 -4.89
CA TYR A 43 -20.91 -7.39 -3.97
C TYR A 43 -20.75 -6.04 -4.68
N LEU A 44 -19.77 -5.89 -5.59
CA LEU A 44 -19.56 -4.66 -6.35
C LEU A 44 -20.68 -4.36 -7.35
N SER A 45 -21.36 -5.38 -7.87
CA SER A 45 -22.53 -5.19 -8.75
C SER A 45 -23.68 -4.50 -8.01
N GLU A 46 -23.84 -4.77 -6.72
CA GLU A 46 -24.91 -4.20 -5.89
C GLU A 46 -24.46 -2.89 -5.21
N ASN A 47 -23.22 -2.82 -4.75
CA ASN A 47 -22.72 -1.76 -3.86
C ASN A 47 -21.70 -0.83 -4.51
N GLY A 48 -21.28 -1.08 -5.75
CA GLY A 48 -20.19 -0.35 -6.39
C GLY A 48 -20.43 1.16 -6.49
N GLU A 49 -21.65 1.59 -6.84
CA GLU A 49 -22.00 3.03 -6.89
C GLU A 49 -22.02 3.66 -5.49
N ILE A 50 -22.43 2.91 -4.48
CA ILE A 50 -22.41 3.40 -3.08
C ILE A 50 -20.97 3.64 -2.64
N ILE A 51 -20.05 2.71 -2.95
CA ILE A 51 -18.62 2.85 -2.64
C ILE A 51 -18.03 4.07 -3.35
N ARG A 52 -18.32 4.25 -4.65
CA ARG A 52 -17.87 5.40 -5.43
C ARG A 52 -18.33 6.72 -4.80
N GLU A 53 -19.61 6.82 -4.44
CA GLU A 53 -20.17 8.00 -3.82
C GLU A 53 -19.58 8.26 -2.42
N GLN A 54 -19.35 7.20 -1.64
CA GLN A 54 -18.68 7.31 -0.34
C GLN A 54 -17.25 7.82 -0.46
N LEU A 55 -16.50 7.38 -1.47
CA LEU A 55 -15.14 7.86 -1.75
C LEU A 55 -15.17 9.33 -2.18
N ARG A 56 -16.04 9.70 -3.12
CA ARG A 56 -16.21 11.08 -3.60
C ARG A 56 -16.62 12.04 -2.49
N THR A 57 -17.48 11.61 -1.57
CA THR A 57 -17.98 12.43 -0.46
C THR A 57 -17.17 12.30 0.82
N ARG A 58 -16.02 11.63 0.79
CA ARG A 58 -15.16 11.35 1.98
C ARG A 58 -15.89 10.57 3.09
N LYS A 59 -16.95 9.83 2.76
CA LYS A 59 -17.71 9.04 3.75
C LYS A 59 -17.24 7.58 3.84
N TYR A 60 -16.40 7.13 2.90
CA TYR A 60 -15.85 5.78 2.96
C TYR A 60 -15.08 5.58 4.27
N LYS A 61 -15.36 4.47 4.94
CA LYS A 61 -14.70 4.06 6.19
C LYS A 61 -14.09 2.68 5.98
N PRO A 62 -12.76 2.57 5.88
CA PRO A 62 -12.10 1.27 5.86
C PRO A 62 -12.41 0.46 7.12
N GLN A 63 -12.48 -0.84 6.98
CA GLN A 63 -12.60 -1.75 8.10
C GLN A 63 -11.23 -1.96 8.77
N PRO A 64 -11.18 -2.34 10.06
CA PRO A 64 -9.92 -2.73 10.70
C PRO A 64 -9.27 -3.90 9.95
N VAL A 65 -7.96 -3.95 9.94
CA VAL A 65 -7.26 -5.10 9.36
C VAL A 65 -7.27 -6.27 10.33
N ARG A 66 -7.49 -7.49 9.84
CA ARG A 66 -7.38 -8.69 10.65
C ARG A 66 -5.92 -9.06 10.86
N ARG A 67 -5.45 -9.14 12.09
CA ARG A 67 -4.08 -9.56 12.42
C ARG A 67 -3.91 -11.06 12.22
N VAL A 68 -2.81 -11.43 11.57
CA VAL A 68 -2.38 -12.82 11.43
C VAL A 68 -0.89 -12.89 11.75
N GLU A 69 -0.51 -13.78 12.66
CA GLU A 69 0.89 -14.02 12.99
C GLU A 69 1.47 -15.09 12.06
N ILE A 70 2.60 -14.79 11.43
CA ILE A 70 3.34 -15.75 10.62
C ILE A 70 4.69 -16.04 11.32
N PRO A 71 5.03 -17.31 11.56
CA PRO A 71 6.31 -17.67 12.12
C PRO A 71 7.45 -17.30 11.15
N LYS A 72 8.54 -16.76 11.69
CA LYS A 72 9.78 -16.52 10.96
C LYS A 72 10.71 -17.73 11.08
N PRO A 73 11.65 -17.91 10.12
CA PRO A 73 12.65 -19.00 10.19
C PRO A 73 13.54 -18.91 11.43
N ASP A 74 13.74 -17.75 12.00
CA ASP A 74 14.53 -17.46 13.20
C ASP A 74 13.78 -17.70 14.53
N GLY A 75 12.57 -18.25 14.47
CA GLY A 75 11.71 -18.49 15.63
C GLY A 75 10.90 -17.30 16.11
N GLY A 76 11.08 -16.12 15.49
CA GLY A 76 10.25 -14.94 15.73
C GLY A 76 8.88 -15.02 15.05
N LYS A 77 8.02 -14.01 15.30
CA LYS A 77 6.73 -13.87 14.64
C LYS A 77 6.71 -12.58 13.81
N ARG A 78 6.01 -12.62 12.67
CA ARG A 78 5.72 -11.43 11.86
C ARG A 78 4.21 -11.20 11.89
N ASN A 79 3.83 -10.00 12.29
CA ASN A 79 2.44 -9.57 12.31
C ASN A 79 2.03 -9.08 10.91
N LEU A 80 1.03 -9.72 10.32
CA LEU A 80 0.40 -9.27 9.08
C LEU A 80 -0.97 -8.70 9.38
N GLY A 81 -1.31 -7.60 8.70
CA GLY A 81 -2.67 -7.09 8.64
C GLY A 81 -3.34 -7.54 7.33
N VAL A 82 -4.47 -8.22 7.41
CA VAL A 82 -5.28 -8.63 6.26
C VAL A 82 -6.49 -7.71 6.15
N PRO A 83 -6.50 -6.76 5.19
CA PRO A 83 -7.65 -5.91 4.93
C PRO A 83 -8.82 -6.72 4.37
N THR A 84 -10.04 -6.18 4.44
CA THR A 84 -11.18 -6.76 3.74
C THR A 84 -10.95 -6.77 2.22
N VAL A 85 -11.69 -7.60 1.50
CA VAL A 85 -11.56 -7.68 0.04
C VAL A 85 -11.97 -6.36 -0.61
N VAL A 86 -12.99 -5.70 -0.07
CA VAL A 86 -13.44 -4.37 -0.55
C VAL A 86 -12.38 -3.31 -0.28
N ASP A 87 -11.75 -3.32 0.89
CA ASP A 87 -10.66 -2.39 1.20
C ASP A 87 -9.45 -2.61 0.27
N ARG A 88 -9.09 -3.87 -0.01
CA ARG A 88 -8.05 -4.19 -1.00
C ARG A 88 -8.38 -3.68 -2.39
N PHE A 89 -9.65 -3.77 -2.80
CA PHE A 89 -10.11 -3.22 -4.07
C PHE A 89 -9.94 -1.70 -4.14
N VAL A 90 -10.38 -0.98 -3.11
CA VAL A 90 -10.22 0.48 -3.04
C VAL A 90 -8.73 0.87 -3.00
N GLN A 91 -7.95 0.21 -2.15
CA GLN A 91 -6.51 0.41 -2.07
C GLN A 91 -5.83 0.18 -3.42
N GLN A 92 -6.19 -0.89 -4.14
CA GLN A 92 -5.63 -1.20 -5.46
C GLN A 92 -5.97 -0.11 -6.48
N ALA A 93 -7.22 0.40 -6.47
CA ALA A 93 -7.63 1.49 -7.36
C ALA A 93 -6.84 2.78 -7.09
N VAL A 94 -6.58 3.11 -5.83
CA VAL A 94 -5.74 4.24 -5.41
C VAL A 94 -4.29 4.04 -5.87
N ALA A 95 -3.72 2.87 -5.60
CA ALA A 95 -2.32 2.57 -5.94
C ALA A 95 -2.04 2.68 -7.43
N GLN A 96 -2.92 2.19 -8.28
CA GLN A 96 -2.72 2.22 -9.74
C GLN A 96 -2.56 3.65 -10.28
N VAL A 97 -3.29 4.60 -9.72
CA VAL A 97 -3.22 6.02 -10.12
C VAL A 97 -2.03 6.73 -9.50
N LEU A 98 -1.68 6.39 -8.26
CA LEU A 98 -0.60 7.07 -7.56
C LEU A 98 0.80 6.55 -7.92
N THR A 99 0.93 5.26 -8.23
CA THR A 99 2.22 4.64 -8.56
C THR A 99 2.99 5.40 -9.65
N PRO A 100 2.41 5.76 -10.80
CA PRO A 100 3.14 6.50 -11.83
C PRO A 100 3.65 7.87 -11.37
N ILE A 101 2.90 8.54 -10.48
CA ILE A 101 3.27 9.87 -9.98
C ILE A 101 4.49 9.79 -9.08
N PHE A 102 4.54 8.77 -8.22
CA PHE A 102 5.65 8.58 -7.31
C PHE A 102 6.85 7.91 -7.97
N GLU A 103 6.63 7.07 -8.99
CA GLU A 103 7.70 6.39 -9.73
C GLU A 103 8.74 7.36 -10.30
N GLU A 104 8.30 8.56 -10.71
CA GLU A 104 9.17 9.63 -11.22
C GLU A 104 10.11 10.21 -10.15
N GLN A 105 9.83 9.99 -8.86
CA GLN A 105 10.58 10.56 -7.74
C GLN A 105 11.61 9.60 -7.14
N PHE A 106 11.54 8.31 -7.51
CA PHE A 106 12.48 7.33 -6.98
C PHE A 106 13.85 7.44 -7.61
N HIS A 107 14.88 7.25 -6.79
CA HIS A 107 16.26 7.19 -7.27
C HIS A 107 16.45 5.98 -8.20
N ASP A 108 17.32 6.13 -9.21
CA ASP A 108 17.59 5.09 -10.20
C ASP A 108 18.11 3.78 -9.59
N HIS A 109 18.76 3.83 -8.44
CA HIS A 109 19.25 2.67 -7.72
C HIS A 109 18.28 2.12 -6.67
N SER A 110 17.05 2.59 -6.62
CA SER A 110 15.97 1.96 -5.85
C SER A 110 15.37 0.84 -6.69
N TYR A 111 15.41 -0.39 -6.19
CA TYR A 111 14.97 -1.60 -6.92
C TYR A 111 13.82 -2.33 -6.24
N GLY A 112 13.60 -2.07 -4.96
CA GLY A 112 12.57 -2.74 -4.18
C GLY A 112 11.17 -2.27 -4.54
N PHE A 113 10.23 -3.19 -4.73
CA PHE A 113 8.81 -2.93 -4.89
C PHE A 113 8.43 -1.91 -5.99
N ARG A 114 9.22 -1.74 -7.01
CA ARG A 114 8.96 -0.82 -8.13
C ARG A 114 8.57 -1.57 -9.41
N PRO A 115 7.69 -0.99 -10.25
CA PRO A 115 7.37 -1.55 -11.57
C PRO A 115 8.64 -1.73 -12.41
N ASN A 116 8.77 -2.88 -13.06
CA ASN A 116 9.90 -3.19 -13.96
C ASN A 116 11.29 -3.19 -13.29
N ARG A 117 11.35 -3.23 -11.94
CA ARG A 117 12.57 -3.37 -11.16
C ARG A 117 12.58 -4.71 -10.42
N CYS A 118 13.77 -5.26 -10.18
CA CYS A 118 13.91 -6.53 -9.48
C CYS A 118 15.27 -6.64 -8.75
N ALA A 119 15.35 -7.58 -7.80
CA ALA A 119 16.55 -7.82 -7.01
C ALA A 119 17.77 -8.15 -7.86
N GLN A 120 17.58 -8.84 -9.00
CA GLN A 120 18.68 -9.17 -9.91
C GLN A 120 19.37 -7.92 -10.47
N GLN A 121 18.61 -6.89 -10.80
CA GLN A 121 19.16 -5.61 -11.27
C GLN A 121 19.98 -4.92 -10.16
N ALA A 122 19.52 -4.98 -8.91
CA ALA A 122 20.29 -4.46 -7.77
C ALA A 122 21.62 -5.18 -7.59
N VAL A 123 21.63 -6.51 -7.69
CA VAL A 123 22.86 -7.32 -7.60
C VAL A 123 23.84 -6.98 -8.74
N LEU A 124 23.33 -6.86 -9.97
CA LEU A 124 24.18 -6.50 -11.12
C LEU A 124 24.78 -5.10 -10.94
N LYS A 125 24.02 -4.14 -10.42
CA LYS A 125 24.54 -2.79 -10.14
C LYS A 125 25.57 -2.77 -9.02
N ALA A 126 25.38 -3.58 -7.98
CA ALA A 126 26.39 -3.75 -6.94
C ALA A 126 27.69 -4.36 -7.47
N LEU A 127 27.60 -5.37 -8.33
CA LEU A 127 28.77 -5.97 -8.99
C LEU A 127 29.52 -4.96 -9.88
N GLU A 128 28.80 -4.13 -10.64
CA GLU A 128 29.39 -3.05 -11.42
C GLU A 128 30.20 -2.11 -10.53
N MET A 129 29.62 -1.63 -9.42
CA MET A 129 30.32 -0.74 -8.49
C MET A 129 31.56 -1.39 -7.88
N MET A 130 31.50 -2.68 -7.53
CA MET A 130 32.67 -3.44 -7.05
C MET A 130 33.78 -3.51 -8.09
N ASN A 131 33.43 -3.74 -9.37
CA ASN A 131 34.39 -3.78 -10.47
C ASN A 131 35.01 -2.41 -10.74
N ASP A 132 34.28 -1.32 -10.47
CA ASP A 132 34.77 0.06 -10.55
C ASP A 132 35.70 0.44 -9.37
N GLY A 133 36.01 -0.50 -8.48
CA GLY A 133 36.96 -0.34 -7.38
C GLY A 133 36.36 0.08 -6.05
N HIS A 134 35.01 0.12 -5.91
CA HIS A 134 34.38 0.35 -4.62
C HIS A 134 34.48 -0.89 -3.73
N SER A 135 35.33 -0.85 -2.71
CA SER A 135 35.61 -2.01 -1.82
C SER A 135 34.94 -1.93 -0.45
N TRP A 136 34.34 -0.80 -0.12
CA TRP A 136 33.62 -0.61 1.14
C TRP A 136 32.11 -0.69 0.92
N ILE A 137 31.44 -1.48 1.76
CA ILE A 137 29.96 -1.63 1.74
C ILE A 137 29.46 -1.16 3.09
N VAL A 138 28.46 -0.28 3.08
CA VAL A 138 27.71 0.12 4.26
C VAL A 138 26.30 -0.45 4.11
N ASP A 139 25.91 -1.32 5.05
CA ASP A 139 24.56 -1.89 5.12
C ASP A 139 23.77 -1.15 6.22
N ILE A 140 22.60 -0.63 5.85
CA ILE A 140 21.72 0.13 6.74
C ILE A 140 20.32 -0.46 6.65
N ASP A 141 19.75 -0.88 7.79
CA ASP A 141 18.38 -1.34 7.89
C ASP A 141 17.63 -0.60 9.02
N LEU A 142 16.35 -0.34 8.79
CA LEU A 142 15.49 0.33 9.77
C LEU A 142 14.70 -0.70 10.57
N ALA A 143 15.08 -0.87 11.85
CA ALA A 143 14.41 -1.81 12.73
C ALA A 143 12.92 -1.45 12.90
N LYS A 144 12.03 -2.42 12.65
CA LYS A 144 10.57 -2.27 12.82
C LYS A 144 9.98 -1.06 12.08
N PHE A 145 10.52 -0.73 10.91
CA PHE A 145 10.13 0.48 10.17
C PHE A 145 8.61 0.60 10.05
N PHE A 146 7.92 -0.43 9.58
CA PHE A 146 6.46 -0.41 9.40
C PHE A 146 5.68 -0.18 10.70
N ASP A 147 6.19 -0.65 11.83
CA ASP A 147 5.55 -0.53 13.14
C ASP A 147 5.77 0.87 13.76
N THR A 148 6.70 1.66 13.22
CA THR A 148 7.13 2.96 13.79
C THR A 148 6.81 4.16 12.91
N VAL A 149 6.16 3.96 11.76
CA VAL A 149 5.78 5.05 10.85
C VAL A 149 4.84 6.02 11.55
N ASP A 150 5.29 7.27 11.68
CA ASP A 150 4.46 8.37 12.16
C ASP A 150 3.48 8.82 11.05
N HIS A 151 2.18 8.72 11.31
CA HIS A 151 1.14 9.01 10.33
C HIS A 151 1.16 10.47 9.88
N ASP A 152 1.41 11.42 10.77
CA ASP A 152 1.38 12.85 10.43
C ASP A 152 2.59 13.23 9.57
N LYS A 153 3.77 12.66 9.86
CA LYS A 153 4.96 12.84 9.03
C LYS A 153 4.73 12.21 7.65
N LEU A 154 4.21 10.99 7.59
CA LEU A 154 3.90 10.32 6.33
C LEU A 154 2.92 11.17 5.51
N MET A 155 1.83 11.63 6.10
CA MET A 155 0.84 12.46 5.40
C MET A 155 1.38 13.83 5.00
N THR A 156 2.33 14.39 5.75
CA THR A 156 3.02 15.63 5.39
C THR A 156 3.87 15.43 4.13
N ILE A 157 4.65 14.35 4.06
CA ILE A 157 5.47 14.01 2.89
C ILE A 157 4.56 13.70 1.70
N PHE A 158 3.55 12.86 1.89
CA PHE A 158 2.56 12.52 0.87
C PHE A 158 1.90 13.75 0.26
N GLY A 159 1.49 14.71 1.10
CA GLY A 159 0.88 15.97 0.70
C GLY A 159 1.82 16.95 -0.02
N ARG A 160 3.13 16.70 -0.07
CA ARG A 160 4.05 17.47 -0.92
C ARG A 160 3.80 17.21 -2.40
N THR A 161 3.48 15.96 -2.72
CA THR A 161 3.24 15.49 -4.10
C THR A 161 1.77 15.47 -4.45
N ILE A 162 0.93 14.89 -3.60
CA ILE A 162 -0.51 14.75 -3.84
C ILE A 162 -1.24 15.95 -3.23
N LYS A 163 -1.94 16.72 -4.09
CA LYS A 163 -2.72 17.90 -3.67
C LYS A 163 -4.22 17.67 -3.62
N ASP A 164 -4.69 16.51 -4.08
CA ASP A 164 -6.08 16.10 -4.04
C ASP A 164 -6.48 15.74 -2.59
N GLY A 165 -7.31 16.59 -1.97
CA GLY A 165 -7.73 16.42 -0.58
C GLY A 165 -8.62 15.19 -0.35
N ASP A 166 -9.30 14.69 -1.39
CA ASP A 166 -10.13 13.49 -1.30
C ASP A 166 -9.25 12.24 -1.23
N VAL A 167 -8.21 12.20 -2.05
CA VAL A 167 -7.19 11.14 -2.01
C VAL A 167 -6.44 11.15 -0.68
N ILE A 168 -6.00 12.33 -0.21
CA ILE A 168 -5.35 12.47 1.10
C ILE A 168 -6.24 11.92 2.22
N SER A 169 -7.53 12.26 2.19
CA SER A 169 -8.51 11.78 3.18
C SER A 169 -8.65 10.26 3.19
N VAL A 170 -8.72 9.63 2.01
CA VAL A 170 -8.85 8.17 1.89
C VAL A 170 -7.59 7.48 2.41
N VAL A 171 -6.41 7.95 2.02
CA VAL A 171 -5.15 7.38 2.48
C VAL A 171 -5.02 7.46 4.01
N ARG A 172 -5.32 8.64 4.59
CA ARG A 172 -5.30 8.81 6.05
C ARG A 172 -6.25 7.84 6.75
N LYS A 173 -7.44 7.60 6.21
CA LYS A 173 -8.40 6.66 6.79
C LYS A 173 -7.91 5.22 6.81
N PHE A 174 -7.16 4.81 5.79
CA PHE A 174 -6.52 3.48 5.79
C PHE A 174 -5.43 3.37 6.86
N LEU A 175 -4.68 4.44 7.13
CA LEU A 175 -3.66 4.42 8.18
C LEU A 175 -4.27 4.27 9.58
N VAL A 176 -5.42 4.88 9.82
CA VAL A 176 -6.09 4.90 11.13
C VAL A 176 -7.26 3.91 11.22
N SER A 177 -7.36 2.94 10.31
CA SER A 177 -8.49 2.00 10.29
C SER A 177 -8.51 1.02 11.47
N GLY A 178 -7.42 0.92 12.21
CA GLY A 178 -7.29 0.01 13.34
C GLY A 178 -6.94 -1.42 12.94
N VAL A 179 -6.76 -2.24 13.94
CA VAL A 179 -6.44 -3.66 13.78
C VAL A 179 -7.35 -4.50 14.68
N MET A 180 -7.76 -5.65 14.18
CA MET A 180 -8.52 -6.65 14.93
C MET A 180 -7.58 -7.78 15.34
N ILE A 181 -7.46 -8.05 16.64
CA ILE A 181 -6.65 -9.10 17.24
C ILE A 181 -7.54 -9.95 18.09
N ASP A 182 -7.70 -11.23 17.75
CA ASP A 182 -8.54 -12.17 18.51
C ASP A 182 -9.94 -11.61 18.83
N ASP A 183 -10.57 -10.97 17.83
CA ASP A 183 -11.87 -10.30 17.88
C ASP A 183 -11.92 -9.03 18.77
N GLU A 184 -10.79 -8.55 19.27
CA GLU A 184 -10.68 -7.28 19.95
C GLU A 184 -10.13 -6.19 19.02
N TYR A 185 -10.76 -5.00 19.05
CA TYR A 185 -10.35 -3.85 18.25
C TYR A 185 -9.26 -3.05 18.96
N GLU A 186 -8.19 -2.76 18.26
CA GLU A 186 -7.14 -1.84 18.69
C GLU A 186 -6.97 -0.69 17.70
N ASP A 187 -6.85 0.54 18.22
CA ASP A 187 -6.55 1.71 17.40
C ASP A 187 -5.14 1.66 16.82
N THR A 188 -4.99 2.09 15.58
CA THR A 188 -3.67 2.29 14.94
C THR A 188 -3.29 3.76 15.01
N VAL A 189 -2.48 4.12 16.01
CA VAL A 189 -1.98 5.50 16.21
C VAL A 189 -0.66 5.73 15.47
N VAL A 190 0.11 4.65 15.32
CA VAL A 190 1.45 4.63 14.74
C VAL A 190 1.60 3.33 13.93
N GLY A 191 2.43 3.36 12.91
CA GLY A 191 2.71 2.19 12.07
C GLY A 191 1.73 2.01 10.90
N THR A 192 2.12 1.14 10.00
CA THR A 192 1.31 0.71 8.87
C THR A 192 1.16 -0.79 8.88
N PRO A 193 -0.04 -1.34 8.63
CA PRO A 193 -0.22 -2.79 8.65
C PRO A 193 0.63 -3.45 7.56
N GLN A 194 1.51 -4.38 7.99
CA GLN A 194 2.25 -5.22 7.05
C GLN A 194 1.26 -6.17 6.36
N GLY A 195 0.99 -5.99 5.09
CA GLY A 195 0.11 -6.87 4.33
C GLY A 195 -1.00 -6.19 3.53
N GLY A 196 -1.17 -4.87 3.69
CA GLY A 196 -1.98 -4.05 2.80
C GLY A 196 -1.36 -3.98 1.40
N LEU A 197 -1.54 -2.88 0.70
CA LEU A 197 -0.97 -2.59 -0.63
C LEU A 197 0.55 -2.86 -0.74
N CYS A 198 1.27 -2.83 0.39
CA CYS A 198 2.71 -3.01 0.50
C CYS A 198 3.23 -4.43 0.17
N ARG A 199 2.41 -5.41 -0.17
CA ARG A 199 2.85 -6.80 -0.25
C ARG A 199 2.84 -7.45 -1.63
N TYR A 200 2.42 -6.75 -2.65
CA TYR A 200 2.47 -7.34 -3.99
C TYR A 200 3.79 -7.00 -4.68
N PRO A 201 4.34 -7.92 -5.49
CA PRO A 201 5.60 -7.71 -6.19
C PRO A 201 5.59 -6.53 -7.17
N HIS A 202 4.50 -5.77 -7.17
CA HIS A 202 4.28 -4.59 -8.00
C HIS A 202 3.84 -3.39 -7.18
N ASN A 203 4.34 -3.28 -5.91
CA ASN A 203 4.51 -2.02 -5.25
C ASN A 203 3.48 -1.40 -4.32
N PRO A 204 3.95 -0.68 -3.32
CA PRO A 204 3.33 0.57 -2.95
C PRO A 204 4.29 1.74 -2.84
N PRO A 205 3.83 2.91 -3.27
CA PRO A 205 4.57 4.15 -3.12
C PRO A 205 4.66 4.68 -1.68
N TYR A 206 3.97 4.05 -0.72
CA TYR A 206 3.81 4.65 0.61
C TYR A 206 4.97 4.44 1.57
N VAL A 207 5.80 3.43 1.38
CA VAL A 207 6.85 3.05 2.34
C VAL A 207 8.22 3.57 1.93
N GLU A 208 8.50 3.62 0.65
CA GLU A 208 9.81 4.07 0.16
C GLU A 208 10.07 5.57 0.35
N PHE A 209 9.03 6.39 0.57
CA PHE A 209 9.20 7.82 0.83
C PHE A 209 9.96 8.15 2.11
N TYR A 210 10.02 7.22 3.06
CA TYR A 210 10.74 7.43 4.31
C TYR A 210 12.23 7.11 4.21
N VAL A 211 12.65 6.39 3.18
CA VAL A 211 14.03 5.88 3.06
C VAL A 211 14.93 6.79 2.22
N MET A 212 14.37 7.79 1.54
CA MET A 212 15.14 8.74 0.74
C MET A 212 15.28 10.07 1.47
N PRO A 213 16.41 10.35 2.16
CA PRO A 213 16.79 11.72 2.42
C PRO A 213 17.13 12.38 1.09
N SER A 214 16.57 13.55 0.89
CA SER A 214 16.85 14.49 -0.20
C SER A 214 18.33 14.78 -0.38
#